data_c24110d4068a62f4f0d9f55eab3fda5e
#
_entry.id   c24110d4068a62f4f0d9f55eab3fda5e
#
_cell.length_a   1.000
_cell.length_b   1.000
_cell.length_c   1.000
_cell.angle_alpha   90.00
_cell.angle_beta   90.00
_cell.angle_gamma   90.00
#
_symmetry.space_group_name_H-M   'P 1'
#
loop_
_entity.id
_entity.type
_entity.pdbx_description
1 polymer ?
#
loop_
_entity_poly.entity_id
_entity_poly.type
_entity_poly.pdbx_seq_one_letter_code
_entity_poly.pdbx_strand_id
1 'polypeptide(L)'
;MHPNIVEFEVYGAVKATSPVISPVSGVYDGKQKVTLSTVVKGAEIKYTTDGTAPTEDSPTYTEPFEVDSTTIVKAVTYRKGMILSDSTEADIIVSGTVTINQKEVRIASDRSVQLSAVSTDTVTWASSNTKAATVDQTGLVSGKGVGETTITATLPNGNKAECKVIVTEPIHVKSISIPATYEMKSKSSETFKLIIN
;
A
#
# COMPACT_ATOMS: atom_id res chain seq x y z
N MET A 1 17.77 43.14 34.62
CA MET A 1 17.32 42.72 33.29
C MET A 1 17.07 41.23 33.34
N HIS A 2 15.78 40.83 33.32
CA HIS A 2 15.44 39.41 33.26
C HIS A 2 15.41 39.02 31.80
N PRO A 3 16.03 37.92 31.39
CA PRO A 3 15.89 37.45 30.03
C PRO A 3 14.47 36.94 29.84
N ASN A 4 13.75 37.50 28.83
CA ASN A 4 12.52 36.97 28.37
C ASN A 4 12.78 35.55 27.83
N ILE A 5 12.28 34.53 28.54
CA ILE A 5 12.18 33.18 28.03
C ILE A 5 11.05 33.22 27.00
N VAL A 6 11.41 33.17 25.72
CA VAL A 6 10.44 32.92 24.67
C VAL A 6 10.11 31.44 24.76
N GLU A 7 8.91 31.14 25.24
CA GLU A 7 8.39 29.77 25.26
C GLU A 7 8.19 29.30 23.82
N PHE A 8 9.02 28.37 23.39
CA PHE A 8 8.87 27.71 22.10
C PHE A 8 7.82 26.61 22.25
N GLU A 9 6.56 26.91 21.91
CA GLU A 9 5.56 25.88 21.70
C GLU A 9 5.86 25.15 20.39
N VAL A 10 6.37 23.92 20.50
CA VAL A 10 6.51 23.01 19.35
C VAL A 10 5.15 22.40 19.09
N TYR A 11 4.39 23.00 18.21
CA TYR A 11 3.15 22.38 17.70
C TYR A 11 3.56 21.24 16.77
N GLY A 12 3.40 20.00 17.23
CA GLY A 12 3.49 18.83 16.37
C GLY A 12 2.46 18.94 15.22
N ALA A 13 2.85 18.58 13.99
CA ALA A 13 1.92 18.58 12.87
C ALA A 13 0.71 17.70 13.17
N VAL A 14 -0.50 18.25 13.04
CA VAL A 14 -1.75 17.53 13.28
C VAL A 14 -2.02 16.57 12.12
N LYS A 15 -2.37 15.32 12.43
CA LYS A 15 -2.79 14.34 11.44
C LYS A 15 -4.19 14.64 10.93
N ALA A 16 -4.40 14.58 9.62
CA ALA A 16 -5.72 14.75 9.02
C ALA A 16 -6.65 13.57 9.36
N THR A 17 -7.96 13.82 9.44
CA THR A 17 -8.96 12.77 9.58
C THR A 17 -9.13 12.03 8.26
N SER A 18 -9.24 10.69 8.33
CA SER A 18 -9.44 9.84 7.15
C SER A 18 -10.70 10.22 6.38
N PRO A 19 -10.70 10.09 5.05
CA PRO A 19 -11.87 10.35 4.22
C PRO A 19 -12.91 9.24 4.36
N VAL A 20 -14.14 9.51 3.91
CA VAL A 20 -15.21 8.52 3.80
C VAL A 20 -15.36 8.13 2.33
N ILE A 21 -15.50 6.83 2.08
CA ILE A 21 -15.77 6.23 0.76
C ILE A 21 -17.21 5.72 0.75
N SER A 22 -17.96 6.01 -0.30
CA SER A 22 -19.30 5.46 -0.54
C SER A 22 -19.40 5.00 -2.00
N PRO A 23 -19.93 3.80 -2.28
CA PRO A 23 -20.46 2.83 -1.30
C PRO A 23 -19.34 2.24 -0.44
N VAL A 24 -19.70 1.63 0.66
CA VAL A 24 -18.78 0.90 1.55
C VAL A 24 -18.35 -0.42 0.89
N SER A 25 -17.40 -1.14 1.48
CA SER A 25 -17.06 -2.49 1.02
C SER A 25 -18.29 -3.38 0.95
N GLY A 26 -18.48 -4.08 -0.17
CA GLY A 26 -19.63 -4.93 -0.39
C GLY A 26 -19.70 -5.51 -1.80
N VAL A 27 -20.68 -6.42 -2.00
CA VAL A 27 -20.99 -7.01 -3.30
C VAL A 27 -22.14 -6.25 -3.93
N TYR A 28 -21.98 -5.88 -5.18
CA TYR A 28 -22.91 -5.04 -5.93
C TYR A 28 -23.20 -5.64 -7.30
N ASP A 29 -24.44 -5.50 -7.73
CA ASP A 29 -24.84 -5.87 -9.10
C ASP A 29 -24.65 -4.65 -10.02
N GLY A 30 -23.81 -4.82 -11.05
CA GLY A 30 -23.54 -3.80 -12.05
C GLY A 30 -22.71 -2.62 -11.55
N LYS A 31 -22.66 -1.57 -12.34
CA LYS A 31 -21.89 -0.35 -12.09
C LYS A 31 -22.23 0.31 -10.77
N GLN A 32 -21.19 0.76 -10.07
CA GLN A 32 -21.32 1.55 -8.84
C GLN A 32 -20.75 2.94 -9.05
N LYS A 33 -21.45 3.95 -8.52
CA LYS A 33 -20.97 5.34 -8.47
C LYS A 33 -20.25 5.59 -7.15
N VAL A 34 -18.96 5.81 -7.21
CA VAL A 34 -18.11 6.04 -6.03
C VAL A 34 -18.03 7.53 -5.73
N THR A 35 -18.24 7.87 -4.45
CA THR A 35 -18.07 9.22 -3.90
C THR A 35 -17.10 9.20 -2.74
N LEU A 36 -16.24 10.22 -2.66
CA LEU A 36 -15.31 10.42 -1.56
C LEU A 36 -15.63 11.73 -0.86
N SER A 37 -15.53 11.77 0.47
CA SER A 37 -15.75 12.99 1.24
C SER A 37 -14.81 13.10 2.44
N THR A 38 -14.51 14.33 2.87
CA THR A 38 -13.71 14.61 4.06
C THR A 38 -14.32 15.77 4.86
N VAL A 39 -14.19 15.70 6.18
CA VAL A 39 -14.61 16.77 7.10
C VAL A 39 -13.53 17.85 7.26
N VAL A 40 -12.32 17.62 6.73
CA VAL A 40 -11.19 18.56 6.86
C VAL A 40 -11.36 19.70 5.86
N LYS A 41 -11.74 20.87 6.36
CA LYS A 41 -11.98 22.07 5.53
C LYS A 41 -10.72 22.46 4.75
N GLY A 42 -10.87 22.64 3.42
CA GLY A 42 -9.77 23.03 2.52
C GLY A 42 -8.71 21.94 2.30
N ALA A 43 -9.05 20.69 2.57
CA ALA A 43 -8.23 19.54 2.21
C ALA A 43 -8.62 18.98 0.83
N GLU A 44 -7.68 18.26 0.22
CA GLU A 44 -7.88 17.43 -0.94
C GLU A 44 -8.02 15.97 -0.51
N ILE A 45 -8.68 15.17 -1.33
CA ILE A 45 -8.69 13.71 -1.17
C ILE A 45 -7.83 13.11 -2.30
N LYS A 46 -6.80 12.38 -1.93
CA LYS A 46 -5.95 11.60 -2.85
C LYS A 46 -6.43 10.17 -2.85
N TYR A 47 -6.53 9.54 -4.01
CA TYR A 47 -7.09 8.20 -4.10
C TYR A 47 -6.42 7.34 -5.18
N THR A 48 -6.63 6.02 -5.04
CA THR A 48 -6.26 4.99 -6.02
C THR A 48 -7.45 4.06 -6.22
N THR A 49 -7.49 3.35 -7.35
CA THR A 49 -8.54 2.36 -7.68
C THR A 49 -7.95 0.98 -7.97
N ASP A 50 -6.69 0.77 -7.62
CA ASP A 50 -5.93 -0.45 -7.90
C ASP A 50 -5.38 -1.13 -6.64
N GLY A 51 -5.85 -0.67 -5.46
CA GLY A 51 -5.43 -1.21 -4.17
C GLY A 51 -4.07 -0.74 -3.68
N THR A 52 -3.33 0.07 -4.46
CA THR A 52 -2.08 0.68 -4.00
C THR A 52 -2.35 1.75 -2.93
N ALA A 53 -1.40 2.00 -2.05
CA ALA A 53 -1.53 3.05 -1.04
C ALA A 53 -1.46 4.44 -1.69
N PRO A 54 -2.47 5.32 -1.48
CA PRO A 54 -2.41 6.69 -1.99
C PRO A 54 -1.31 7.50 -1.30
N THR A 55 -0.67 8.39 -2.08
CA THR A 55 0.34 9.36 -1.62
C THR A 55 -0.11 10.78 -1.93
N GLU A 56 0.70 11.78 -1.59
CA GLU A 56 0.45 13.18 -1.96
C GLU A 56 0.41 13.39 -3.48
N ASP A 57 1.12 12.56 -4.24
CA ASP A 57 1.22 12.60 -5.70
C ASP A 57 0.10 11.84 -6.42
N SER A 58 -0.72 11.08 -5.67
CA SER A 58 -1.85 10.35 -6.23
C SER A 58 -2.92 11.29 -6.78
N PRO A 59 -3.76 10.82 -7.73
CA PRO A 59 -4.87 11.61 -8.27
C PRO A 59 -5.71 12.28 -7.20
N THR A 60 -6.11 13.51 -7.46
CA THR A 60 -7.02 14.27 -6.60
C THR A 60 -8.47 13.98 -6.98
N TYR A 61 -9.29 13.62 -6.01
CA TYR A 61 -10.72 13.46 -6.22
C TYR A 61 -11.39 14.82 -6.42
N THR A 62 -12.07 14.97 -7.55
CA THR A 62 -12.81 16.20 -7.91
C THR A 62 -14.30 15.99 -8.09
N GLU A 63 -14.69 14.79 -8.53
CA GLU A 63 -16.08 14.43 -8.81
C GLU A 63 -16.30 12.92 -8.65
N PRO A 64 -17.56 12.47 -8.46
CA PRO A 64 -17.90 11.05 -8.41
C PRO A 64 -17.53 10.33 -9.71
N PHE A 65 -16.96 9.11 -9.56
CA PHE A 65 -16.59 8.25 -10.69
C PHE A 65 -17.33 6.91 -10.66
N GLU A 66 -17.45 6.28 -11.81
CA GLU A 66 -18.09 4.96 -11.93
C GLU A 66 -17.05 3.83 -11.96
N VAL A 67 -17.41 2.72 -11.31
CA VAL A 67 -16.68 1.45 -11.40
C VAL A 67 -17.66 0.37 -11.90
N ASP A 68 -17.26 -0.37 -12.93
CA ASP A 68 -18.04 -1.43 -13.57
C ASP A 68 -17.41 -2.82 -13.41
N SER A 69 -16.32 -2.89 -12.68
CA SER A 69 -15.58 -4.11 -12.36
C SER A 69 -15.17 -4.09 -10.89
N THR A 70 -14.86 -5.26 -10.32
CA THR A 70 -14.36 -5.34 -8.95
C THR A 70 -13.15 -4.44 -8.76
N THR A 71 -13.26 -3.48 -7.84
CA THR A 71 -12.30 -2.38 -7.67
C THR A 71 -11.98 -2.20 -6.17
N ILE A 72 -10.72 -2.08 -5.83
CA ILE A 72 -10.26 -1.72 -4.49
C ILE A 72 -9.94 -0.23 -4.49
N VAL A 73 -10.80 0.55 -3.85
CA VAL A 73 -10.62 2.00 -3.72
C VAL A 73 -9.93 2.31 -2.40
N LYS A 74 -8.80 3.02 -2.46
CA LYS A 74 -8.12 3.56 -1.28
C LYS A 74 -8.06 5.07 -1.36
N ALA A 75 -8.24 5.74 -0.22
CA ALA A 75 -8.23 7.19 -0.16
C ALA A 75 -7.60 7.72 1.13
N VAL A 76 -6.95 8.87 1.03
CA VAL A 76 -6.38 9.63 2.15
C VAL A 76 -6.78 11.09 2.04
N THR A 77 -6.89 11.79 3.17
CA THR A 77 -7.07 13.23 3.22
C THR A 77 -5.70 13.90 3.25
N TYR A 78 -5.45 14.79 2.29
CA TYR A 78 -4.24 15.61 2.18
C TYR A 78 -4.55 17.08 2.41
N ARG A 79 -3.78 17.72 3.26
CA ARG A 79 -3.78 19.17 3.42
C ARG A 79 -2.37 19.65 3.74
N LYS A 80 -1.89 20.64 2.99
CA LYS A 80 -0.57 21.25 3.25
C LYS A 80 -0.44 21.73 4.69
N GLY A 81 0.60 21.30 5.38
CA GLY A 81 0.86 21.62 6.79
C GLY A 81 0.26 20.65 7.80
N MET A 82 -0.40 19.58 7.33
CA MET A 82 -0.88 18.48 8.17
C MET A 82 -0.14 17.18 7.80
N ILE A 83 -0.12 16.22 8.73
CA ILE A 83 0.30 14.84 8.42
C ILE A 83 -0.83 14.20 7.61
N LEU A 84 -0.46 13.43 6.58
CA LEU A 84 -1.40 12.65 5.77
C LEU A 84 -2.26 11.77 6.68
N SER A 85 -3.57 11.65 6.37
CA SER A 85 -4.47 10.79 7.15
C SER A 85 -4.10 9.31 7.02
N ASP A 86 -4.67 8.47 7.89
CA ASP A 86 -4.74 7.04 7.59
C ASP A 86 -5.56 6.81 6.33
N SER A 87 -5.23 5.74 5.60
CA SER A 87 -5.97 5.34 4.41
C SER A 87 -7.32 4.72 4.81
N THR A 88 -8.38 5.13 4.12
CA THR A 88 -9.65 4.40 4.09
C THR A 88 -9.65 3.52 2.86
N GLU A 89 -10.20 2.31 2.98
CA GLU A 89 -10.31 1.33 1.89
C GLU A 89 -11.76 0.89 1.72
N ALA A 90 -12.18 0.69 0.48
CA ALA A 90 -13.46 0.07 0.13
C ALA A 90 -13.29 -0.92 -1.02
N ASP A 91 -13.68 -2.17 -0.78
CA ASP A 91 -13.73 -3.24 -1.77
C ASP A 91 -15.10 -3.22 -2.44
N ILE A 92 -15.19 -2.63 -3.61
CA ILE A 92 -16.38 -2.61 -4.45
C ILE A 92 -16.36 -3.85 -5.33
N ILE A 93 -17.02 -4.92 -4.87
CA ILE A 93 -17.03 -6.21 -5.56
C ILE A 93 -18.20 -6.23 -6.56
N VAL A 94 -17.89 -6.24 -7.85
CA VAL A 94 -18.89 -6.42 -8.89
C VAL A 94 -19.01 -7.91 -9.24
N SER A 95 -20.22 -8.45 -9.15
CA SER A 95 -20.47 -9.89 -9.36
C SER A 95 -19.84 -10.43 -10.64
N GLY A 96 -19.18 -11.59 -10.55
CA GLY A 96 -18.53 -12.26 -11.70
C GLY A 96 -17.21 -11.62 -12.15
N THR A 97 -16.64 -10.70 -11.37
CA THR A 97 -15.33 -10.09 -11.63
C THR A 97 -14.32 -10.42 -10.53
N VAL A 98 -13.04 -10.22 -10.81
CA VAL A 98 -11.94 -10.42 -9.87
C VAL A 98 -10.92 -9.30 -9.99
N THR A 99 -10.35 -8.89 -8.87
CA THR A 99 -9.18 -8.03 -8.83
C THR A 99 -8.14 -8.59 -7.86
N ILE A 100 -6.87 -8.19 -8.04
CA ILE A 100 -5.78 -8.51 -7.13
C ILE A 100 -5.33 -7.21 -6.46
N ASN A 101 -5.00 -7.29 -5.16
CA ASN A 101 -4.61 -6.15 -4.32
C ASN A 101 -3.34 -5.42 -4.77
N GLN A 102 -2.57 -5.98 -5.70
CA GLN A 102 -1.35 -5.38 -6.25
C GLN A 102 -1.20 -5.72 -7.74
N LYS A 103 -0.81 -4.74 -8.56
CA LYS A 103 -0.55 -4.95 -10.00
C LYS A 103 0.90 -5.35 -10.29
N GLU A 104 1.81 -4.91 -9.45
CA GLU A 104 3.24 -5.28 -9.52
C GLU A 104 3.78 -5.46 -8.10
N VAL A 105 4.65 -6.47 -7.91
CA VAL A 105 5.43 -6.67 -6.68
C VAL A 105 6.88 -7.02 -7.02
N ARG A 106 7.78 -6.61 -6.13
CA ARG A 106 9.21 -6.96 -6.17
C ARG A 106 9.54 -7.75 -4.92
N ILE A 107 10.13 -8.93 -5.09
CA ILE A 107 10.56 -9.79 -3.99
C ILE A 107 11.96 -10.34 -4.27
N ALA A 108 12.71 -10.67 -3.21
CA ALA A 108 13.95 -11.42 -3.38
C ALA A 108 13.64 -12.92 -3.58
N SER A 109 14.58 -13.65 -4.18
CA SER A 109 14.40 -15.07 -4.50
C SER A 109 14.27 -15.99 -3.27
N ASP A 110 14.58 -15.50 -2.06
CA ASP A 110 14.44 -16.17 -0.77
C ASP A 110 13.23 -15.70 0.04
N ARG A 111 12.35 -14.87 -0.55
CA ARG A 111 11.23 -14.23 0.12
C ARG A 111 9.90 -14.63 -0.51
N SER A 112 8.84 -14.40 0.28
CA SER A 112 7.46 -14.59 -0.17
C SER A 112 6.64 -13.34 0.08
N VAL A 113 5.56 -13.18 -0.69
CA VAL A 113 4.57 -12.11 -0.55
C VAL A 113 3.18 -12.69 -0.69
N GLN A 114 2.24 -12.21 0.14
CA GLN A 114 0.83 -12.60 0.04
C GLN A 114 0.11 -11.69 -0.94
N LEU A 115 -0.43 -12.26 -2.01
CA LEU A 115 -1.44 -11.62 -2.86
C LEU A 115 -2.83 -12.02 -2.38
N SER A 116 -3.77 -11.09 -2.48
CA SER A 116 -5.18 -11.32 -2.17
C SER A 116 -6.02 -11.01 -3.42
N ALA A 117 -6.93 -11.90 -3.75
CA ALA A 117 -7.95 -11.66 -4.76
C ALA A 117 -9.26 -11.27 -4.10
N VAL A 118 -9.94 -10.27 -4.66
CA VAL A 118 -11.28 -9.84 -4.24
C VAL A 118 -12.26 -10.28 -5.32
N SER A 119 -13.17 -11.17 -4.96
CA SER A 119 -14.20 -11.75 -5.84
C SER A 119 -15.34 -12.37 -5.03
N THR A 120 -16.47 -12.63 -5.68
CA THR A 120 -17.58 -13.43 -5.12
C THR A 120 -17.40 -14.93 -5.30
N ASP A 121 -16.52 -15.34 -6.22
CA ASP A 121 -16.32 -16.73 -6.61
C ASP A 121 -14.95 -17.25 -6.18
N THR A 122 -14.81 -18.56 -6.15
CA THR A 122 -13.54 -19.22 -5.87
C THR A 122 -12.50 -18.88 -6.95
N VAL A 123 -11.32 -18.50 -6.53
CA VAL A 123 -10.21 -18.12 -7.40
C VAL A 123 -9.23 -19.26 -7.55
N THR A 124 -8.76 -19.50 -8.77
CA THR A 124 -7.63 -20.40 -9.05
C THR A 124 -6.41 -19.58 -9.40
N TRP A 125 -5.28 -19.83 -8.69
CA TRP A 125 -4.01 -19.13 -8.87
C TRP A 125 -3.04 -19.90 -9.77
N ALA A 126 -2.33 -19.18 -10.64
CA ALA A 126 -1.30 -19.75 -11.49
C ALA A 126 -0.13 -18.76 -11.69
N SER A 127 1.07 -19.30 -11.90
CA SER A 127 2.27 -18.55 -12.28
C SER A 127 2.66 -18.90 -13.72
N SER A 128 2.95 -17.88 -14.53
CA SER A 128 3.42 -18.06 -15.93
C SER A 128 4.86 -18.55 -16.02
N ASN A 129 5.66 -18.36 -14.96
CA ASN A 129 7.06 -18.77 -14.90
C ASN A 129 7.41 -19.25 -13.49
N THR A 130 7.23 -20.53 -13.22
CA THR A 130 7.50 -21.16 -11.91
C THR A 130 8.99 -21.22 -11.54
N LYS A 131 9.90 -20.98 -12.49
CA LYS A 131 11.34 -20.86 -12.19
C LYS A 131 11.67 -19.52 -11.54
N ALA A 132 10.93 -18.46 -11.85
CA ALA A 132 11.09 -17.17 -11.19
C ALA A 132 10.34 -17.15 -9.85
N ALA A 133 9.04 -17.46 -9.83
CA ALA A 133 8.24 -17.58 -8.62
C ALA A 133 7.09 -18.58 -8.78
N THR A 134 6.71 -19.23 -7.68
CA THR A 134 5.51 -20.07 -7.57
C THR A 134 4.42 -19.34 -6.80
N VAL A 135 3.17 -19.73 -6.98
CA VAL A 135 2.04 -19.30 -6.18
C VAL A 135 1.24 -20.53 -5.73
N ASP A 136 0.75 -20.53 -4.51
CA ASP A 136 -0.18 -21.54 -4.02
C ASP A 136 -1.65 -21.09 -4.15
N GLN A 137 -2.60 -21.96 -3.81
CA GLN A 137 -4.03 -21.65 -3.93
C GLN A 137 -4.54 -20.68 -2.85
N THR A 138 -3.70 -20.26 -1.92
CA THR A 138 -3.99 -19.17 -0.96
C THR A 138 -3.51 -17.82 -1.46
N GLY A 139 -2.80 -17.78 -2.60
CA GLY A 139 -2.20 -16.55 -3.16
C GLY A 139 -0.81 -16.23 -2.59
N LEU A 140 -0.19 -17.15 -1.82
CA LEU A 140 1.17 -16.95 -1.34
C LEU A 140 2.17 -17.16 -2.49
N VAL A 141 2.82 -16.09 -2.90
CA VAL A 141 3.86 -16.09 -3.95
C VAL A 141 5.21 -16.27 -3.29
N SER A 142 5.98 -17.26 -3.76
CA SER A 142 7.34 -17.55 -3.28
C SER A 142 8.36 -17.36 -4.40
N GLY A 143 9.34 -16.49 -4.19
CA GLY A 143 10.48 -16.30 -5.10
C GLY A 143 11.34 -17.55 -5.17
N LYS A 144 11.79 -17.92 -6.35
CA LYS A 144 12.64 -19.12 -6.63
C LYS A 144 13.95 -18.77 -7.32
N GLY A 145 13.92 -17.84 -8.24
CA GLY A 145 15.10 -17.39 -8.98
C GLY A 145 14.87 -16.05 -9.62
N VAL A 146 15.96 -15.32 -9.90
CA VAL A 146 15.89 -14.00 -10.53
C VAL A 146 15.17 -14.07 -11.86
N GLY A 147 14.22 -13.17 -12.08
CA GLY A 147 13.43 -13.10 -13.30
C GLY A 147 12.05 -12.50 -13.08
N GLU A 148 11.23 -12.55 -14.10
CA GLU A 148 9.86 -12.04 -14.06
C GLU A 148 8.86 -13.18 -14.27
N THR A 149 7.70 -13.02 -13.65
CA THR A 149 6.55 -13.89 -13.88
C THR A 149 5.25 -13.07 -13.73
N THR A 150 4.17 -13.54 -14.34
CA THR A 150 2.83 -13.03 -14.11
C THR A 150 2.09 -14.05 -13.25
N ILE A 151 1.57 -13.58 -12.12
CA ILE A 151 0.65 -14.36 -11.28
C ILE A 151 -0.75 -14.00 -11.70
N THR A 152 -1.56 -15.01 -12.02
CA THR A 152 -2.92 -14.86 -12.51
C THR A 152 -3.91 -15.49 -11.54
N ALA A 153 -4.94 -14.74 -11.17
CA ALA A 153 -6.13 -15.21 -10.46
C ALA A 153 -7.27 -15.39 -11.48
N THR A 154 -7.82 -16.60 -11.60
CA THR A 154 -8.84 -16.94 -12.60
C THR A 154 -10.11 -17.38 -11.90
N LEU A 155 -11.27 -16.87 -12.36
CA LEU A 155 -12.60 -17.29 -11.92
C LEU A 155 -13.15 -18.45 -12.77
N PRO A 156 -14.17 -19.20 -12.28
CA PRO A 156 -14.82 -20.26 -13.04
C PRO A 156 -15.44 -19.79 -14.36
N ASN A 157 -15.87 -18.54 -14.45
CA ASN A 157 -16.38 -17.93 -15.69
C ASN A 157 -15.30 -17.52 -16.70
N GLY A 158 -14.00 -17.71 -16.35
CA GLY A 158 -12.85 -17.39 -17.19
C GLY A 158 -12.31 -15.96 -17.01
N ASN A 159 -12.95 -15.09 -16.23
CA ASN A 159 -12.43 -13.77 -15.93
C ASN A 159 -11.16 -13.87 -15.08
N LYS A 160 -10.22 -12.94 -15.33
CA LYS A 160 -8.86 -12.99 -14.76
C LYS A 160 -8.46 -11.64 -14.20
N ALA A 161 -7.58 -11.71 -13.19
CA ALA A 161 -6.78 -10.59 -12.75
C ALA A 161 -5.30 -11.01 -12.70
N GLU A 162 -4.39 -10.08 -12.93
CA GLU A 162 -2.96 -10.36 -13.07
C GLU A 162 -2.12 -9.44 -12.19
N CYS A 163 -1.02 -10.00 -11.66
CA CYS A 163 0.01 -9.27 -10.94
C CYS A 163 1.38 -9.61 -11.53
N LYS A 164 2.15 -8.60 -11.95
CA LYS A 164 3.54 -8.77 -12.37
C LYS A 164 4.42 -8.97 -11.14
N VAL A 165 5.22 -10.01 -11.12
CA VAL A 165 6.18 -10.30 -10.05
C VAL A 165 7.60 -10.25 -10.61
N ILE A 166 8.41 -9.38 -10.01
CA ILE A 166 9.84 -9.23 -10.35
C ILE A 166 10.65 -9.81 -9.19
N VAL A 167 11.38 -10.88 -9.48
CA VAL A 167 12.23 -11.53 -8.49
C VAL A 167 13.67 -11.06 -8.66
N THR A 168 14.26 -10.57 -7.59
CA THR A 168 15.63 -10.04 -7.55
C THR A 168 16.55 -10.93 -6.72
N GLU A 169 17.85 -10.70 -6.81
CA GLU A 169 18.81 -11.31 -5.89
C GLU A 169 18.51 -10.87 -4.45
N PRO A 170 18.73 -11.76 -3.45
CA PRO A 170 18.69 -11.37 -2.06
C PRO A 170 19.77 -10.33 -1.73
N ILE A 171 19.41 -9.32 -0.94
CA ILE A 171 20.40 -8.37 -0.44
C ILE A 171 21.10 -8.98 0.78
N HIS A 172 22.34 -9.43 0.60
CA HIS A 172 23.18 -9.89 1.70
C HIS A 172 24.10 -8.77 2.16
N VAL A 173 23.98 -8.35 3.40
CA VAL A 173 24.95 -7.43 4.02
C VAL A 173 26.25 -8.21 4.26
N LYS A 174 27.27 -7.97 3.44
CA LYS A 174 28.57 -8.67 3.56
C LYS A 174 29.41 -8.16 4.73
N SER A 175 29.28 -6.91 5.11
CA SER A 175 29.95 -6.35 6.29
C SER A 175 29.30 -5.04 6.73
N ILE A 176 29.34 -4.78 8.01
CA ILE A 176 29.04 -3.48 8.61
C ILE A 176 30.33 -3.00 9.23
N SER A 177 30.90 -1.90 8.75
CA SER A 177 32.08 -1.29 9.35
C SER A 177 31.62 -0.20 10.33
N ILE A 178 31.91 -0.40 11.61
CA ILE A 178 31.73 0.61 12.64
C ILE A 178 33.11 1.19 12.94
N PRO A 179 33.30 2.52 12.96
CA PRO A 179 34.58 3.12 13.37
C PRO A 179 35.03 2.59 14.72
N ALA A 180 36.27 2.18 14.83
CA ALA A 180 36.86 1.57 16.05
C ALA A 180 36.91 2.50 17.26
N THR A 181 36.73 3.81 17.06
CA THR A 181 36.79 4.82 18.15
C THR A 181 35.61 5.77 18.02
N TYR A 182 34.83 5.86 19.08
CA TYR A 182 33.83 6.90 19.28
C TYR A 182 34.21 7.67 20.54
N GLU A 183 34.59 8.93 20.38
CA GLU A 183 34.86 9.81 21.52
C GLU A 183 33.55 10.37 22.08
N MET A 184 33.11 9.87 23.21
CA MET A 184 32.00 10.45 23.96
C MET A 184 32.51 11.64 24.80
N LYS A 185 32.11 12.86 24.47
CA LYS A 185 32.26 13.99 25.38
C LYS A 185 31.30 13.79 26.56
N SER A 186 31.88 13.61 27.76
CA SER A 186 31.08 13.40 28.97
C SER A 186 30.27 14.64 29.29
N LYS A 187 28.95 14.60 29.11
CA LYS A 187 27.96 15.37 29.87
C LYS A 187 26.50 15.05 29.55
N SER A 188 26.17 13.99 28.83
CA SER A 188 24.79 13.54 28.72
C SER A 188 24.75 12.03 28.57
N SER A 189 23.80 11.37 29.24
CA SER A 189 23.49 9.96 29.02
C SER A 189 22.66 9.87 27.75
N GLU A 190 23.28 9.74 26.59
CA GLU A 190 22.59 9.47 25.34
C GLU A 190 22.53 7.97 25.06
N THR A 191 21.38 7.48 24.77
CA THR A 191 21.19 6.10 24.35
C THR A 191 21.27 6.04 22.82
N PHE A 192 22.30 5.37 22.30
CA PHE A 192 22.44 5.13 20.87
C PHE A 192 21.63 3.88 20.46
N LYS A 193 20.72 4.05 19.53
CA LYS A 193 19.99 2.94 18.92
C LYS A 193 20.53 2.74 17.51
N LEU A 194 21.19 1.58 17.27
CA LEU A 194 21.55 1.17 15.90
C LEU A 194 20.27 0.68 15.21
N ILE A 195 19.83 1.39 14.17
CA ILE A 195 18.74 0.97 13.29
C ILE A 195 19.40 0.38 12.05
N ILE A 196 19.23 -0.92 11.83
CA ILE A 196 19.64 -1.61 10.61
C ILE A 196 18.39 -1.69 9.74
N ASN A 197 18.37 -0.97 8.63
CA ASN A 197 17.31 -1.02 7.61
C ASN A 197 17.58 -2.14 6.60
#